data_921f11728d64bb15dfefc593bd4c1ee3
#
_entry.id   921f11728d64bb15dfefc593bd4c1ee3
#
_cell.length_a   1.000
_cell.length_b   1.000
_cell.length_c   1.000
_cell.angle_alpha   90.00
_cell.angle_beta   90.00
_cell.angle_gamma   90.00
#
_symmetry.space_group_name_H-M   'P 1'
#
loop_
_entity.id
_entity.type
_entity.pdbx_description
1 polymer ?
#
loop_
_entity_poly.entity_id
_entity_poly.type
_entity_poly.pdbx_seq_one_letter_code
_entity_poly.pdbx_strand_id
1 'polypeptide(L)'
;MDLLSQIVARAKSNKQRIVLPEAEEERTLCAADKALADELADIILIGNPAKVEALAKEKGLTNIGKATLIDPENYDKSEELAEKLAEIRKSKGLTIEEARKLIKNPLYLGCMIIKTEGADGQISGALSTTGDTLRPALQIIKCQPGITCVSGGLLLISKQKQYGEDGVLVIADVAVAPMPDANQLAQIAVCTAQMAKAVAGFEDPRVAMLSFSTKGSAKHEVCDKVIEATKLAKEMAPELKIDGELQADAALVPSVGAKKAPGSDIAGKANVLVFPNLEVGNIGYKMVQRLGDAIAIGPVLQGIARPVNDLSRGCSVDDIYYMIAITACQAMDAKK
;
A
#
# COMPACT_ATOMS: atom_id res chain seq x y z
N MET A 1 -4.36 12.04 19.79
CA MET A 1 -4.01 10.64 19.50
C MET A 1 -3.07 10.70 18.28
N ASP A 2 -1.94 10.03 18.33
CA ASP A 2 -1.02 10.01 17.18
C ASP A 2 -1.64 9.24 15.99
N LEU A 3 -1.08 9.43 14.80
CA LEU A 3 -1.63 8.84 13.56
C LEU A 3 -1.73 7.31 13.63
N LEU A 4 -0.72 6.63 14.17
CA LEU A 4 -0.72 5.17 14.27
C LEU A 4 -1.85 4.66 15.15
N SER A 5 -2.06 5.30 16.30
CA SER A 5 -3.19 5.00 17.18
C SER A 5 -4.54 5.24 16.50
N GLN A 6 -4.66 6.27 15.65
CA GLN A 6 -5.88 6.53 14.87
C GLN A 6 -6.13 5.46 13.81
N ILE A 7 -5.07 5.01 13.10
CA ILE A 7 -5.16 3.92 12.11
C ILE A 7 -5.61 2.63 12.79
N VAL A 8 -5.01 2.27 13.93
CA VAL A 8 -5.37 1.09 14.72
C VAL A 8 -6.83 1.17 15.20
N ALA A 9 -7.26 2.30 15.74
CA ALA A 9 -8.64 2.50 16.17
C ALA A 9 -9.64 2.36 15.01
N ARG A 10 -9.30 2.89 13.83
CA ARG A 10 -10.12 2.75 12.63
C ARG A 10 -10.20 1.30 12.16
N ALA A 11 -9.09 0.58 12.12
CA ALA A 11 -9.08 -0.84 11.75
C ALA A 11 -9.98 -1.68 12.69
N LYS A 12 -9.89 -1.43 14.00
CA LYS A 12 -10.72 -2.12 15.01
C LYS A 12 -12.22 -1.81 14.87
N SER A 13 -12.59 -0.64 14.36
CA SER A 13 -14.01 -0.23 14.24
C SER A 13 -14.81 -1.08 13.25
N ASN A 14 -14.13 -1.74 12.29
CA ASN A 14 -14.73 -2.66 11.33
C ASN A 14 -13.69 -3.70 10.94
N LYS A 15 -13.60 -4.79 11.73
CA LYS A 15 -12.60 -5.85 11.55
C LYS A 15 -12.63 -6.41 10.13
N GLN A 16 -11.46 -6.52 9.54
CA GLN A 16 -11.25 -7.11 8.22
C GLN A 16 -10.51 -8.44 8.38
N ARG A 17 -10.68 -9.34 7.40
CA ARG A 17 -10.01 -10.65 7.34
C ARG A 17 -8.69 -10.49 6.57
N ILE A 18 -7.58 -10.57 7.28
CA ILE A 18 -6.25 -10.34 6.72
C ILE A 18 -5.46 -11.65 6.66
N VAL A 19 -4.98 -11.98 5.45
CA VAL A 19 -4.15 -13.16 5.19
C VAL A 19 -2.68 -12.84 5.47
N LEU A 20 -2.03 -13.70 6.23
CA LEU A 20 -0.60 -13.72 6.47
C LEU A 20 -0.02 -15.05 5.95
N PRO A 21 0.45 -15.09 4.69
CA PRO A 21 0.88 -16.32 4.03
C PRO A 21 2.27 -16.80 4.46
N GLU A 22 2.98 -16.04 5.28
CA GLU A 22 4.29 -16.38 5.82
C GLU A 22 4.18 -16.76 7.32
N ALA A 23 3.21 -17.63 7.66
CA ALA A 23 2.89 -17.96 9.06
C ALA A 23 4.00 -18.71 9.82
N GLU A 24 4.97 -19.30 9.12
CA GLU A 24 6.14 -19.97 9.71
C GLU A 24 7.29 -18.99 10.03
N GLU A 25 7.13 -17.71 9.73
CA GLU A 25 8.09 -16.65 10.02
C GLU A 25 7.81 -16.04 11.39
N GLU A 26 8.82 -15.98 12.24
CA GLU A 26 8.70 -15.61 13.66
C GLU A 26 8.03 -14.24 13.87
N ARG A 27 8.49 -13.20 13.17
CA ARG A 27 7.97 -11.83 13.32
C ARG A 27 6.52 -11.72 12.87
N THR A 28 6.18 -12.43 11.78
CA THR A 28 4.83 -12.51 11.25
C THR A 28 3.89 -13.16 12.25
N LEU A 29 4.32 -14.26 12.86
CA LEU A 29 3.50 -14.96 13.85
C LEU A 29 3.36 -14.15 15.16
N CYS A 30 4.42 -13.48 15.62
CA CYS A 30 4.35 -12.59 16.77
C CYS A 30 3.42 -11.40 16.52
N ALA A 31 3.47 -10.80 15.32
CA ALA A 31 2.57 -9.70 14.94
C ALA A 31 1.11 -10.17 14.84
N ALA A 32 0.87 -11.39 14.34
CA ALA A 32 -0.45 -12.01 14.32
C ALA A 32 -1.02 -12.19 15.73
N ASP A 33 -0.21 -12.70 16.66
CA ASP A 33 -0.63 -12.87 18.07
C ASP A 33 -1.02 -11.54 18.71
N LYS A 34 -0.20 -10.49 18.50
CA LYS A 34 -0.49 -9.12 18.96
C LYS A 34 -1.76 -8.57 18.33
N ALA A 35 -1.96 -8.75 17.03
CA ALA A 35 -3.16 -8.28 16.34
C ALA A 35 -4.43 -8.99 16.82
N LEU A 36 -4.35 -10.29 17.11
CA LEU A 36 -5.44 -11.08 17.66
C LEU A 36 -5.74 -10.74 19.14
N ALA A 37 -4.71 -10.47 19.94
CA ALA A 37 -4.85 -10.01 21.32
C ALA A 37 -5.59 -8.66 21.38
N ASP A 38 -5.22 -7.77 20.48
CA ASP A 38 -5.77 -6.42 20.37
C ASP A 38 -7.12 -6.36 19.61
N GLU A 39 -7.60 -7.48 19.11
CA GLU A 39 -8.80 -7.55 18.25
C GLU A 39 -8.73 -6.61 17.04
N LEU A 40 -7.55 -6.47 16.45
CA LEU A 40 -7.26 -5.55 15.35
C LEU A 40 -7.92 -6.00 14.03
N ALA A 41 -7.85 -7.29 13.74
CA ALA A 41 -8.35 -7.92 12.53
C ALA A 41 -8.63 -9.40 12.77
N ASP A 42 -9.42 -10.02 11.90
CA ASP A 42 -9.53 -11.48 11.83
C ASP A 42 -8.36 -12.00 10.98
N ILE A 43 -7.52 -12.83 11.57
CA ILE A 43 -6.27 -13.29 10.95
C ILE A 43 -6.46 -14.66 10.32
N ILE A 44 -6.02 -14.80 9.06
CA ILE A 44 -5.89 -16.05 8.34
C ILE A 44 -4.39 -16.33 8.16
N LEU A 45 -3.90 -17.36 8.82
CA LEU A 45 -2.52 -17.83 8.73
C LEU A 45 -2.43 -18.93 7.68
N ILE A 46 -1.47 -18.86 6.77
CA ILE A 46 -1.19 -19.94 5.82
C ILE A 46 0.19 -20.50 6.09
N GLY A 47 0.26 -21.78 6.44
CA GLY A 47 1.51 -22.47 6.76
C GLY A 47 1.25 -23.86 7.32
N ASN A 48 2.33 -24.61 7.57
CA ASN A 48 2.25 -25.94 8.15
C ASN A 48 1.79 -25.86 9.62
N PRO A 49 0.65 -26.48 10.02
CA PRO A 49 0.09 -26.35 11.35
C PRO A 49 1.06 -26.77 12.46
N ALA A 50 1.78 -27.87 12.28
CA ALA A 50 2.71 -28.37 13.30
C ALA A 50 3.88 -27.41 13.53
N LYS A 51 4.37 -26.74 12.47
CA LYS A 51 5.44 -25.74 12.60
C LYS A 51 4.93 -24.45 13.24
N VAL A 52 3.74 -23.99 12.86
CA VAL A 52 3.12 -22.77 13.43
C VAL A 52 2.86 -22.99 14.93
N GLU A 53 2.30 -24.14 15.32
CA GLU A 53 2.04 -24.47 16.72
C GLU A 53 3.33 -24.59 17.54
N ALA A 54 4.38 -25.25 16.99
CA ALA A 54 5.67 -25.36 17.64
C ALA A 54 6.30 -23.98 17.86
N LEU A 55 6.29 -23.11 16.86
CA LEU A 55 6.81 -21.74 16.94
C LEU A 55 6.00 -20.89 17.93
N ALA A 56 4.69 -20.98 17.91
CA ALA A 56 3.82 -20.28 18.85
C ALA A 56 4.12 -20.68 20.30
N LYS A 57 4.31 -21.99 20.55
CA LYS A 57 4.69 -22.50 21.87
C LYS A 57 6.08 -22.02 22.30
N GLU A 58 7.06 -22.08 21.40
CA GLU A 58 8.44 -21.61 21.66
C GLU A 58 8.46 -20.12 22.05
N LYS A 59 7.66 -19.30 21.38
CA LYS A 59 7.59 -17.85 21.62
C LYS A 59 6.58 -17.45 22.68
N GLY A 60 5.85 -18.40 23.28
CA GLY A 60 4.85 -18.12 24.32
C GLY A 60 3.64 -17.36 23.81
N LEU A 61 3.27 -17.50 22.53
CA LEU A 61 2.14 -16.83 21.92
C LEU A 61 0.82 -17.50 22.34
N THR A 62 -0.11 -16.72 22.84
CA THR A 62 -1.34 -17.27 23.49
C THR A 62 -2.61 -17.02 22.69
N ASN A 63 -2.57 -16.18 21.65
CA ASN A 63 -3.74 -15.80 20.89
C ASN A 63 -3.84 -16.46 19.49
N ILE A 64 -2.80 -17.15 19.04
CA ILE A 64 -2.74 -17.78 17.71
C ILE A 64 -3.92 -18.73 17.46
N GLY A 65 -4.45 -19.38 18.50
CA GLY A 65 -5.65 -20.23 18.40
C GLY A 65 -6.94 -19.50 18.00
N LYS A 66 -6.95 -18.16 17.99
CA LYS A 66 -8.07 -17.35 17.47
C LYS A 66 -7.99 -17.16 15.95
N ALA A 67 -6.84 -17.44 15.31
CA ALA A 67 -6.67 -17.33 13.86
C ALA A 67 -7.29 -18.52 13.14
N THR A 68 -7.69 -18.30 11.88
CA THR A 68 -7.94 -19.41 10.96
C THR A 68 -6.60 -19.87 10.39
N LEU A 69 -6.20 -21.11 10.69
CA LEU A 69 -4.97 -21.71 10.17
C LEU A 69 -5.29 -22.61 8.96
N ILE A 70 -4.62 -22.36 7.84
CA ILE A 70 -4.80 -23.11 6.59
C ILE A 70 -3.46 -23.78 6.24
N ASP A 71 -3.49 -25.11 6.10
CA ASP A 71 -2.37 -25.88 5.56
C ASP A 71 -2.45 -25.86 4.02
N PRO A 72 -1.49 -25.24 3.31
CA PRO A 72 -1.53 -25.17 1.86
C PRO A 72 -1.37 -26.53 1.16
N GLU A 73 -0.82 -27.54 1.85
CA GLU A 73 -0.70 -28.90 1.31
C GLU A 73 -2.00 -29.72 1.46
N ASN A 74 -2.83 -29.40 2.45
CA ASN A 74 -4.01 -30.19 2.82
C ASN A 74 -5.29 -29.34 2.93
N TYR A 75 -5.37 -28.24 2.18
CA TYR A 75 -6.56 -27.39 2.21
C TYR A 75 -7.71 -28.01 1.41
N ASP A 76 -8.86 -28.19 2.03
CA ASP A 76 -10.06 -28.85 1.48
C ASP A 76 -10.61 -28.20 0.21
N LYS A 77 -10.41 -26.89 0.04
CA LYS A 77 -10.83 -26.11 -1.13
C LYS A 77 -9.77 -25.98 -2.23
N SER A 78 -8.65 -26.70 -2.11
CA SER A 78 -7.50 -26.55 -3.03
C SER A 78 -7.88 -26.83 -4.48
N GLU A 79 -8.69 -27.87 -4.74
CA GLU A 79 -9.12 -28.24 -6.11
C GLU A 79 -10.05 -27.17 -6.70
N GLU A 80 -11.05 -26.70 -5.96
CA GLU A 80 -11.95 -25.61 -6.39
C GLU A 80 -11.17 -24.34 -6.73
N LEU A 81 -10.20 -23.98 -5.90
CA LEU A 81 -9.36 -22.80 -6.14
C LEU A 81 -8.41 -22.98 -7.32
N ALA A 82 -7.90 -24.19 -7.56
CA ALA A 82 -7.07 -24.50 -8.72
C ALA A 82 -7.86 -24.37 -10.03
N GLU A 83 -9.10 -24.90 -10.07
CA GLU A 83 -9.99 -24.76 -11.23
C GLU A 83 -10.29 -23.28 -11.52
N LYS A 84 -10.63 -22.48 -10.50
CA LYS A 84 -10.85 -21.04 -10.64
C LYS A 84 -9.60 -20.29 -11.09
N LEU A 85 -8.41 -20.64 -10.59
CA LEU A 85 -7.16 -20.05 -11.00
C LEU A 85 -6.85 -20.36 -12.47
N ALA A 86 -7.05 -21.62 -12.91
CA ALA A 86 -6.88 -22.03 -14.30
C ALA A 86 -7.86 -21.25 -15.22
N GLU A 87 -9.11 -21.04 -14.80
CA GLU A 87 -10.08 -20.23 -15.53
C GLU A 87 -9.62 -18.75 -15.66
N ILE A 88 -9.25 -18.11 -14.53
CA ILE A 88 -8.76 -16.72 -14.51
C ILE A 88 -7.58 -16.53 -15.45
N ARG A 89 -6.71 -17.54 -15.56
CA ARG A 89 -5.45 -17.48 -16.31
C ARG A 89 -5.51 -18.24 -17.66
N LYS A 90 -6.68 -18.71 -18.08
CA LYS A 90 -6.88 -19.48 -19.32
C LYS A 90 -6.31 -18.78 -20.56
N SER A 91 -6.50 -17.46 -20.68
CA SER A 91 -5.97 -16.68 -21.80
C SER A 91 -4.43 -16.58 -21.82
N LYS A 92 -3.77 -16.96 -20.74
CA LYS A 92 -2.31 -17.02 -20.61
C LYS A 92 -1.77 -18.45 -20.65
N GLY A 93 -2.64 -19.43 -20.94
CA GLY A 93 -2.27 -20.82 -21.15
C GLY A 93 -1.99 -21.62 -19.88
N LEU A 94 -2.43 -21.13 -18.69
CA LEU A 94 -2.25 -21.88 -17.44
C LEU A 94 -3.07 -23.18 -17.46
N THR A 95 -2.39 -24.31 -17.27
CA THR A 95 -3.05 -25.64 -17.17
C THR A 95 -3.56 -25.87 -15.74
N ILE A 96 -4.48 -26.84 -15.61
CA ILE A 96 -4.99 -27.20 -14.27
C ILE A 96 -3.92 -27.81 -13.38
N GLU A 97 -2.98 -28.59 -13.96
CA GLU A 97 -1.84 -29.17 -13.24
C GLU A 97 -0.91 -28.11 -12.69
N GLU A 98 -0.66 -27.06 -13.47
CA GLU A 98 0.12 -25.91 -13.02
C GLU A 98 -0.63 -25.11 -11.95
N ALA A 99 -1.93 -24.90 -12.11
CA ALA A 99 -2.76 -24.24 -11.13
C ALA A 99 -2.77 -24.97 -9.77
N ARG A 100 -2.88 -26.32 -9.77
CA ARG A 100 -2.76 -27.14 -8.56
C ARG A 100 -1.44 -26.95 -7.82
N LYS A 101 -0.33 -26.82 -8.58
CA LYS A 101 0.99 -26.53 -7.98
C LYS A 101 1.05 -25.10 -7.39
N LEU A 102 0.48 -24.12 -8.10
CA LEU A 102 0.45 -22.73 -7.64
C LEU A 102 -0.39 -22.54 -6.38
N ILE A 103 -1.51 -23.24 -6.22
CA ILE A 103 -2.37 -23.17 -5.03
C ILE A 103 -1.64 -23.63 -3.77
N LYS A 104 -0.65 -24.52 -3.88
CA LYS A 104 0.20 -24.91 -2.75
C LYS A 104 1.18 -23.82 -2.32
N ASN A 105 1.40 -22.81 -3.15
CA ASN A 105 2.18 -21.64 -2.77
C ASN A 105 1.33 -20.70 -1.91
N PRO A 106 1.73 -20.38 -0.65
CA PRO A 106 0.94 -19.57 0.27
C PRO A 106 0.55 -18.19 -0.28
N LEU A 107 1.42 -17.55 -1.08
CA LEU A 107 1.15 -16.23 -1.68
C LEU A 107 0.02 -16.31 -2.74
N TYR A 108 0.02 -17.35 -3.56
CA TYR A 108 -1.04 -17.61 -4.53
C TYR A 108 -2.34 -18.01 -3.85
N LEU A 109 -2.27 -18.90 -2.85
CA LEU A 109 -3.42 -19.34 -2.08
C LEU A 109 -4.11 -18.14 -1.40
N GLY A 110 -3.35 -17.27 -0.74
CA GLY A 110 -3.90 -16.07 -0.10
C GLY A 110 -4.59 -15.13 -1.09
N CYS A 111 -3.98 -14.88 -2.25
CA CYS A 111 -4.62 -14.10 -3.31
C CYS A 111 -5.90 -14.77 -3.85
N MET A 112 -5.95 -16.09 -3.95
CA MET A 112 -7.16 -16.81 -4.37
C MET A 112 -8.26 -16.77 -3.29
N ILE A 113 -7.90 -16.86 -2.02
CA ILE A 113 -8.85 -16.68 -0.90
C ILE A 113 -9.47 -15.27 -0.95
N ILE A 114 -8.67 -14.23 -1.21
CA ILE A 114 -9.20 -12.86 -1.41
C ILE A 114 -10.12 -12.80 -2.63
N LYS A 115 -9.70 -13.40 -3.75
CA LYS A 115 -10.46 -13.37 -5.00
C LYS A 115 -11.83 -14.05 -4.88
N THR A 116 -11.96 -15.03 -4.02
CA THR A 116 -13.20 -15.77 -3.72
C THR A 116 -13.94 -15.24 -2.48
N GLU A 117 -13.61 -14.00 -2.07
CA GLU A 117 -14.25 -13.28 -0.95
C GLU A 117 -14.08 -13.96 0.43
N GLY A 118 -13.13 -14.89 0.55
CA GLY A 118 -12.75 -15.51 1.82
C GLY A 118 -11.92 -14.60 2.73
N ALA A 119 -11.28 -13.56 2.16
CA ALA A 119 -10.50 -12.57 2.88
C ALA A 119 -10.60 -11.18 2.21
N ASP A 120 -10.06 -10.18 2.87
CA ASP A 120 -10.19 -8.77 2.49
C ASP A 120 -8.85 -8.14 2.09
N GLY A 121 -7.73 -8.70 2.55
CA GLY A 121 -6.38 -8.25 2.19
C GLY A 121 -5.31 -9.25 2.58
N GLN A 122 -4.08 -9.05 2.07
CA GLN A 122 -2.91 -9.89 2.34
C GLN A 122 -1.70 -9.02 2.67
N ILE A 123 -0.83 -9.53 3.54
CA ILE A 123 0.47 -8.94 3.85
C ILE A 123 1.51 -10.04 3.78
N SER A 124 2.59 -9.82 3.03
CA SER A 124 3.74 -10.72 2.89
C SER A 124 5.01 -9.92 2.62
N GLY A 125 6.16 -10.55 2.49
CA GLY A 125 7.43 -9.91 2.20
C GLY A 125 8.45 -9.98 3.34
N ALA A 126 8.09 -10.52 4.50
CA ALA A 126 9.07 -10.77 5.56
C ALA A 126 10.12 -11.81 5.15
N LEU A 127 9.72 -12.79 4.31
CA LEU A 127 10.59 -13.79 3.68
C LEU A 127 10.66 -13.63 2.16
N SER A 128 9.52 -13.33 1.53
CA SER A 128 9.36 -13.29 0.07
C SER A 128 9.95 -12.01 -0.52
N THR A 129 10.27 -12.05 -1.82
CA THR A 129 10.64 -10.84 -2.55
C THR A 129 9.40 -10.03 -2.96
N THR A 130 9.55 -8.73 -3.18
CA THR A 130 8.49 -7.87 -3.73
C THR A 130 7.89 -8.45 -5.02
N GLY A 131 8.73 -9.02 -5.90
CA GLY A 131 8.27 -9.65 -7.12
C GLY A 131 7.39 -10.88 -6.88
N ASP A 132 7.70 -11.69 -5.86
CA ASP A 132 6.93 -12.87 -5.52
C ASP A 132 5.59 -12.50 -4.87
N THR A 133 5.55 -11.43 -4.07
CA THR A 133 4.32 -10.87 -3.50
C THR A 133 3.42 -10.26 -4.58
N LEU A 134 3.98 -9.43 -5.48
CA LEU A 134 3.20 -8.74 -6.50
C LEU A 134 2.70 -9.64 -7.63
N ARG A 135 3.44 -10.69 -7.98
CA ARG A 135 3.08 -11.57 -9.10
C ARG A 135 1.69 -12.20 -8.94
N PRO A 136 1.36 -12.91 -7.85
CA PRO A 136 0.01 -13.44 -7.65
C PRO A 136 -1.05 -12.33 -7.54
N ALA A 137 -0.75 -11.22 -6.87
CA ALA A 137 -1.68 -10.09 -6.77
C ALA A 137 -2.09 -9.55 -8.15
N LEU A 138 -1.13 -9.30 -9.04
CA LEU A 138 -1.40 -8.81 -10.39
C LEU A 138 -2.06 -9.86 -11.29
N GLN A 139 -1.72 -11.13 -11.10
CA GLN A 139 -2.28 -12.22 -11.90
C GLN A 139 -3.73 -12.55 -11.55
N ILE A 140 -4.10 -12.47 -10.28
CA ILE A 140 -5.36 -12.95 -9.72
C ILE A 140 -6.31 -11.79 -9.38
N ILE A 141 -5.83 -10.85 -8.55
CA ILE A 141 -6.65 -9.74 -8.04
C ILE A 141 -6.76 -8.64 -9.09
N LYS A 142 -5.63 -8.34 -9.77
CA LYS A 142 -5.47 -7.29 -10.79
C LYS A 142 -5.53 -5.88 -10.20
N CYS A 143 -5.34 -4.88 -11.07
CA CYS A 143 -5.51 -3.48 -10.69
C CYS A 143 -6.98 -3.09 -10.55
N GLN A 144 -7.22 -1.98 -9.89
CA GLN A 144 -8.54 -1.32 -9.84
C GLN A 144 -9.01 -0.94 -11.26
N PRO A 145 -10.33 -0.82 -11.48
CA PRO A 145 -10.85 -0.33 -12.76
C PRO A 145 -10.22 1.02 -13.14
N GLY A 146 -9.76 1.14 -14.38
CA GLY A 146 -9.10 2.35 -14.87
C GLY A 146 -7.63 2.53 -14.46
N ILE A 147 -7.10 1.68 -13.58
CA ILE A 147 -5.70 1.70 -13.13
C ILE A 147 -4.92 0.59 -13.84
N THR A 148 -3.76 0.92 -14.36
CA THR A 148 -2.88 0.00 -15.10
C THR A 148 -1.50 -0.18 -14.46
N CYS A 149 -1.17 0.61 -13.44
CA CYS A 149 0.09 0.51 -12.73
C CYS A 149 -0.13 0.37 -11.21
N VAL A 150 0.76 -0.37 -10.58
CA VAL A 150 0.89 -0.44 -9.12
C VAL A 150 1.99 0.53 -8.70
N SER A 151 1.79 1.20 -7.59
CA SER A 151 2.77 2.10 -6.98
C SER A 151 2.85 1.90 -5.47
N GLY A 152 3.89 2.45 -4.86
CA GLY A 152 4.08 2.39 -3.41
C GLY A 152 3.97 3.76 -2.78
N GLY A 153 2.94 3.95 -1.95
CA GLY A 153 2.79 5.15 -1.13
C GLY A 153 3.43 4.98 0.25
N LEU A 154 3.69 6.08 0.91
CA LEU A 154 4.29 6.09 2.24
C LEU A 154 3.69 7.20 3.10
N LEU A 155 3.46 6.92 4.38
CA LEU A 155 3.12 7.92 5.38
C LEU A 155 4.42 8.48 5.96
N LEU A 156 4.64 9.78 5.82
CA LEU A 156 5.79 10.47 6.35
C LEU A 156 5.34 11.38 7.49
N ILE A 157 5.77 11.08 8.72
CA ILE A 157 5.41 11.82 9.93
C ILE A 157 6.60 12.66 10.35
N SER A 158 6.49 13.97 10.16
CA SER A 158 7.52 14.95 10.47
C SER A 158 7.28 15.59 11.84
N LYS A 159 8.36 16.04 12.47
CA LYS A 159 8.31 16.93 13.64
C LYS A 159 7.86 18.35 13.28
N GLN A 160 7.91 18.72 12.00
CA GLN A 160 7.56 20.03 11.46
C GLN A 160 6.03 20.10 11.22
N LYS A 161 5.29 20.42 12.27
CA LYS A 161 3.82 20.38 12.30
C LYS A 161 3.12 21.36 11.35
N GLN A 162 3.84 22.35 10.85
CA GLN A 162 3.33 23.33 9.89
C GLN A 162 3.15 22.76 8.47
N TYR A 163 3.73 21.59 8.13
CA TYR A 163 3.60 20.98 6.83
C TYR A 163 2.63 19.80 6.82
N GLY A 164 1.93 19.63 5.71
CA GLY A 164 0.95 18.56 5.55
C GLY A 164 -0.26 18.72 6.45
N GLU A 165 -0.71 17.62 7.06
CA GLU A 165 -1.77 17.60 8.06
C GLU A 165 -1.13 17.33 9.43
N ASP A 166 -0.90 18.38 10.21
CA ASP A 166 -0.20 18.31 11.50
C ASP A 166 1.13 17.52 11.44
N GLY A 167 1.95 17.80 10.41
CA GLY A 167 3.23 17.15 10.18
C GLY A 167 3.15 15.82 9.43
N VAL A 168 1.95 15.36 9.06
CA VAL A 168 1.75 14.14 8.28
C VAL A 168 1.66 14.47 6.79
N LEU A 169 2.45 13.79 5.99
CA LEU A 169 2.41 13.81 4.53
C LEU A 169 2.20 12.39 4.00
N VAL A 170 1.41 12.27 2.93
CA VAL A 170 1.34 11.04 2.14
C VAL A 170 2.12 11.27 0.86
N ILE A 171 3.04 10.38 0.56
CA ILE A 171 3.97 10.56 -0.57
C ILE A 171 4.01 9.32 -1.46
N ALA A 172 4.15 9.47 -2.79
CA ALA A 172 4.30 8.40 -3.78
C ALA A 172 4.92 8.92 -5.10
N ASP A 173 5.47 8.05 -5.99
CA ASP A 173 5.86 6.67 -5.74
C ASP A 173 7.23 6.63 -5.08
N VAL A 174 7.40 5.72 -4.15
CA VAL A 174 8.67 5.57 -3.42
C VAL A 174 9.26 4.17 -3.51
N ALA A 175 8.56 3.21 -4.17
CA ALA A 175 8.92 1.79 -4.07
C ALA A 175 8.75 0.92 -5.33
N VAL A 176 7.92 1.26 -6.30
CA VAL A 176 7.46 0.30 -7.33
C VAL A 176 7.73 0.73 -8.78
N ALA A 177 7.30 1.93 -9.20
CA ALA A 177 7.31 2.35 -10.61
C ALA A 177 8.55 3.20 -10.94
N PRO A 178 9.59 2.63 -11.58
CA PRO A 178 10.86 3.37 -11.78
C PRO A 178 10.69 4.64 -12.60
N MET A 179 10.05 4.53 -13.75
CA MET A 179 9.90 5.65 -14.70
C MET A 179 8.46 5.68 -15.24
N PRO A 180 7.47 6.15 -14.44
CA PRO A 180 6.10 6.24 -14.90
C PRO A 180 5.98 7.25 -16.05
N ASP A 181 5.17 6.91 -17.05
CA ASP A 181 4.73 7.87 -18.05
C ASP A 181 3.68 8.84 -17.47
N ALA A 182 3.20 9.80 -18.26
CA ALA A 182 2.25 10.80 -17.79
C ALA A 182 0.93 10.18 -17.30
N ASN A 183 0.44 9.14 -17.97
CA ASN A 183 -0.80 8.46 -17.60
C ASN A 183 -0.61 7.67 -16.30
N GLN A 184 0.47 6.91 -16.18
CA GLN A 184 0.81 6.18 -14.95
C GLN A 184 1.00 7.14 -13.77
N LEU A 185 1.68 8.27 -14.00
CA LEU A 185 1.89 9.28 -12.96
C LEU A 185 0.57 9.93 -12.50
N ALA A 186 -0.37 10.14 -13.42
CA ALA A 186 -1.72 10.58 -13.09
C ALA A 186 -2.47 9.56 -12.23
N GLN A 187 -2.39 8.27 -12.58
CA GLN A 187 -2.98 7.18 -11.80
C GLN A 187 -2.36 7.09 -10.39
N ILE A 188 -1.03 7.26 -10.28
CA ILE A 188 -0.34 7.32 -8.98
C ILE A 188 -0.92 8.44 -8.12
N ALA A 189 -1.15 9.61 -8.68
CA ALA A 189 -1.72 10.76 -7.95
C ALA A 189 -3.12 10.45 -7.40
N VAL A 190 -3.99 9.88 -8.23
CA VAL A 190 -5.35 9.49 -7.83
C VAL A 190 -5.31 8.43 -6.73
N CYS A 191 -4.54 7.36 -6.92
CA CYS A 191 -4.40 6.30 -5.91
C CYS A 191 -3.80 6.83 -4.60
N THR A 192 -2.85 7.78 -4.66
CA THR A 192 -2.25 8.36 -3.46
C THR A 192 -3.22 9.23 -2.68
N ALA A 193 -4.08 9.99 -3.37
CA ALA A 193 -5.16 10.72 -2.72
C ALA A 193 -6.18 9.79 -2.04
N GLN A 194 -6.53 8.67 -2.68
CA GLN A 194 -7.39 7.64 -2.09
C GLN A 194 -6.73 7.02 -0.84
N MET A 195 -5.45 6.68 -0.92
CA MET A 195 -4.69 6.17 0.22
C MET A 195 -4.65 7.20 1.37
N ALA A 196 -4.48 8.48 1.08
CA ALA A 196 -4.50 9.54 2.08
C ALA A 196 -5.84 9.59 2.84
N LYS A 197 -6.97 9.39 2.15
CA LYS A 197 -8.29 9.27 2.78
C LYS A 197 -8.44 7.97 3.57
N ALA A 198 -8.16 6.83 2.95
CA ALA A 198 -8.40 5.51 3.52
C ALA A 198 -7.51 5.20 4.73
N VAL A 199 -6.21 5.54 4.63
CA VAL A 199 -5.20 5.17 5.62
C VAL A 199 -4.87 6.33 6.56
N ALA A 200 -4.45 7.49 6.03
CA ALA A 200 -4.11 8.64 6.88
C ALA A 200 -5.34 9.37 7.45
N GLY A 201 -6.54 9.14 6.88
CA GLY A 201 -7.77 9.75 7.34
C GLY A 201 -7.91 11.23 6.96
N PHE A 202 -7.23 11.66 5.91
CA PHE A 202 -7.36 13.02 5.43
C PHE A 202 -8.77 13.26 4.87
N GLU A 203 -9.48 14.23 5.39
CA GLU A 203 -10.78 14.64 4.85
C GLU A 203 -10.59 15.40 3.53
N ASP A 204 -9.51 16.16 3.42
CA ASP A 204 -9.18 17.02 2.28
C ASP A 204 -7.77 16.75 1.74
N PRO A 205 -7.54 15.67 0.98
CA PRO A 205 -6.26 15.44 0.30
C PRO A 205 -5.96 16.54 -0.72
N ARG A 206 -4.83 17.23 -0.56
CA ARG A 206 -4.34 18.30 -1.42
C ARG A 206 -3.07 17.80 -2.10
N VAL A 207 -3.22 17.36 -3.35
CA VAL A 207 -2.18 16.66 -4.10
C VAL A 207 -1.32 17.64 -4.90
N ALA A 208 -0.03 17.65 -4.62
CA ALA A 208 0.97 18.36 -5.42
C ALA A 208 1.76 17.40 -6.30
N MET A 209 1.71 17.62 -7.63
CA MET A 209 2.53 16.92 -8.61
C MET A 209 3.89 17.60 -8.68
N LEU A 210 4.93 16.92 -8.17
CA LEU A 210 6.23 17.53 -7.95
C LEU A 210 7.12 17.54 -9.20
N SER A 211 7.85 18.63 -9.37
CA SER A 211 8.85 18.86 -10.40
C SER A 211 9.93 19.81 -9.89
N PHE A 212 11.01 19.99 -10.62
CA PHE A 212 11.93 21.10 -10.41
C PHE A 212 11.43 22.43 -11.02
N SER A 213 10.27 22.41 -11.72
CA SER A 213 9.57 23.56 -12.26
C SER A 213 8.30 23.88 -11.45
N THR A 214 7.89 25.13 -11.44
CA THR A 214 6.60 25.59 -10.92
C THR A 214 5.91 26.44 -11.97
N LYS A 215 4.75 25.97 -12.48
CA LYS A 215 3.88 26.69 -13.44
C LYS A 215 4.65 27.25 -14.64
N GLY A 216 5.49 26.40 -15.26
CA GLY A 216 6.24 26.74 -16.46
C GLY A 216 7.51 27.53 -16.21
N SER A 217 8.04 27.58 -14.97
CA SER A 217 9.30 28.28 -14.66
C SER A 217 10.53 27.66 -15.34
N ALA A 218 10.45 26.39 -15.75
CA ALA A 218 11.44 25.71 -16.56
C ALA A 218 10.78 24.96 -17.73
N LYS A 219 11.53 24.81 -18.84
CA LYS A 219 11.08 24.08 -20.04
C LYS A 219 11.99 22.86 -20.25
N HIS A 220 11.43 21.69 -20.08
CA HIS A 220 12.12 20.42 -20.28
C HIS A 220 11.09 19.28 -20.36
N GLU A 221 11.36 18.24 -21.13
CA GLU A 221 10.46 17.07 -21.31
C GLU A 221 10.00 16.44 -20.00
N VAL A 222 10.86 16.41 -18.97
CA VAL A 222 10.46 15.88 -17.65
C VAL A 222 9.45 16.79 -16.93
N CYS A 223 9.44 18.09 -17.21
CA CYS A 223 8.41 19.01 -16.73
C CYS A 223 7.10 18.81 -17.51
N ASP A 224 7.19 18.67 -18.85
CA ASP A 224 6.04 18.45 -19.73
C ASP A 224 5.30 17.18 -19.33
N LYS A 225 6.03 16.10 -18.94
CA LYS A 225 5.44 14.87 -18.40
C LYS A 225 4.58 15.15 -17.16
N VAL A 226 5.07 15.95 -16.21
CA VAL A 226 4.33 16.25 -14.96
C VAL A 226 3.14 17.16 -15.23
N ILE A 227 3.27 18.11 -16.14
CA ILE A 227 2.17 19.00 -16.59
C ILE A 227 1.04 18.16 -17.21
N GLU A 228 1.38 17.24 -18.13
CA GLU A 228 0.39 16.36 -18.76
C GLU A 228 -0.22 15.39 -17.72
N ALA A 229 0.58 14.82 -16.84
CA ALA A 229 0.09 13.97 -15.76
C ALA A 229 -0.90 14.70 -14.83
N THR A 230 -0.62 15.97 -14.52
CA THR A 230 -1.53 16.80 -13.71
C THR A 230 -2.88 17.02 -14.40
N LYS A 231 -2.86 17.27 -15.70
CA LYS A 231 -4.08 17.43 -16.51
C LYS A 231 -4.88 16.13 -16.52
N LEU A 232 -4.23 14.99 -16.84
CA LEU A 232 -4.87 13.67 -16.86
C LEU A 232 -5.44 13.29 -15.50
N ALA A 233 -4.74 13.57 -14.39
CA ALA A 233 -5.22 13.27 -13.05
C ALA A 233 -6.50 14.06 -12.70
N LYS A 234 -6.58 15.33 -13.10
CA LYS A 234 -7.78 16.16 -12.94
C LYS A 234 -8.96 15.67 -13.80
N GLU A 235 -8.68 15.12 -14.97
CA GLU A 235 -9.70 14.51 -15.84
C GLU A 235 -10.19 13.17 -15.28
N MET A 236 -9.29 12.35 -14.70
CA MET A 236 -9.62 11.06 -14.09
C MET A 236 -10.45 11.20 -12.81
N ALA A 237 -10.20 12.22 -12.01
CA ALA A 237 -10.81 12.41 -10.70
C ALA A 237 -11.05 13.91 -10.43
N PRO A 238 -12.07 14.52 -11.10
CA PRO A 238 -12.33 15.95 -11.02
C PRO A 238 -12.75 16.42 -9.62
N GLU A 239 -13.17 15.51 -8.76
CA GLU A 239 -13.50 15.77 -7.35
C GLU A 239 -12.27 15.91 -6.44
N LEU A 240 -11.09 15.48 -6.90
CA LEU A 240 -9.86 15.57 -6.13
C LEU A 240 -9.15 16.92 -6.34
N LYS A 241 -8.58 17.44 -5.29
CA LYS A 241 -7.77 18.66 -5.33
C LYS A 241 -6.34 18.29 -5.73
N ILE A 242 -6.04 18.42 -7.02
CA ILE A 242 -4.74 18.12 -7.62
C ILE A 242 -4.20 19.34 -8.33
N ASP A 243 -2.94 19.70 -8.11
CA ASP A 243 -2.27 20.75 -8.87
C ASP A 243 -0.80 20.44 -9.12
N GLY A 244 -0.24 21.06 -10.15
CA GLY A 244 1.14 20.89 -10.60
C GLY A 244 1.36 21.57 -11.95
N GLU A 245 2.57 21.56 -12.45
CA GLU A 245 3.76 21.07 -11.74
C GLU A 245 4.19 22.09 -10.67
N LEU A 246 4.66 21.60 -9.54
CA LEU A 246 5.12 22.43 -8.42
C LEU A 246 6.49 21.94 -7.91
N GLN A 247 7.37 22.88 -7.59
CA GLN A 247 8.55 22.59 -6.79
C GLN A 247 8.14 22.25 -5.35
N ALA A 248 8.94 21.45 -4.65
CA ALA A 248 8.62 21.01 -3.29
C ALA A 248 8.45 22.18 -2.30
N ASP A 249 9.26 23.23 -2.42
CA ASP A 249 9.12 24.46 -1.63
C ASP A 249 7.82 25.22 -1.94
N ALA A 250 7.45 25.29 -3.21
CA ALA A 250 6.18 25.90 -3.62
C ALA A 250 4.95 25.09 -3.18
N ALA A 251 5.06 23.74 -3.13
CA ALA A 251 4.00 22.87 -2.67
C ALA A 251 3.76 22.97 -1.14
N LEU A 252 4.85 23.15 -0.36
CA LEU A 252 4.81 23.03 1.11
C LEU A 252 4.81 24.37 1.85
N VAL A 253 5.50 25.40 1.33
CA VAL A 253 5.70 26.65 2.05
C VAL A 253 4.72 27.72 1.56
N PRO A 254 3.78 28.22 2.40
CA PRO A 254 2.73 29.14 1.98
C PRO A 254 3.23 30.42 1.27
N SER A 255 4.28 31.04 1.79
CA SER A 255 4.86 32.25 1.19
C SER A 255 5.51 32.01 -0.17
N VAL A 256 6.08 30.82 -0.38
CA VAL A 256 6.67 30.41 -1.66
C VAL A 256 5.58 30.06 -2.66
N GLY A 257 4.56 29.30 -2.21
CA GLY A 257 3.39 28.92 -3.02
C GLY A 257 2.66 30.16 -3.55
N ALA A 258 2.36 31.11 -2.66
CA ALA A 258 1.70 32.36 -3.05
C ALA A 258 2.48 33.17 -4.10
N LYS A 259 3.82 33.14 -4.04
CA LYS A 259 4.68 33.86 -4.97
C LYS A 259 4.86 33.12 -6.31
N LYS A 260 5.11 31.80 -6.27
CA LYS A 260 5.46 31.01 -7.46
C LYS A 260 4.25 30.46 -8.21
N ALA A 261 3.13 30.24 -7.53
CA ALA A 261 1.89 29.69 -8.09
C ALA A 261 0.66 30.46 -7.61
N PRO A 262 0.57 31.78 -7.93
CA PRO A 262 -0.57 32.60 -7.51
C PRO A 262 -1.88 32.03 -8.09
N GLY A 263 -2.91 31.93 -7.22
CA GLY A 263 -4.21 31.35 -7.57
C GLY A 263 -4.30 29.83 -7.47
N SER A 264 -3.23 29.12 -7.06
CA SER A 264 -3.30 27.69 -6.74
C SER A 264 -3.87 27.47 -5.32
N ASP A 265 -4.91 26.63 -5.22
CA ASP A 265 -5.48 26.23 -3.93
C ASP A 265 -4.62 25.20 -3.20
N ILE A 266 -3.61 24.63 -3.87
CA ILE A 266 -2.74 23.54 -3.35
C ILE A 266 -1.37 24.06 -2.94
N ALA A 267 -0.81 25.01 -3.70
CA ALA A 267 0.52 25.54 -3.44
C ALA A 267 0.63 26.14 -2.02
N GLY A 268 1.66 25.70 -1.27
CA GLY A 268 1.87 26.07 0.12
C GLY A 268 1.00 25.34 1.14
N LYS A 269 0.12 24.42 0.70
CA LYS A 269 -0.85 23.72 1.56
C LYS A 269 -0.94 22.22 1.26
N ALA A 270 -0.05 21.67 0.43
CA ALA A 270 -0.08 20.26 0.03
C ALA A 270 0.13 19.34 1.25
N ASN A 271 -0.66 18.27 1.31
CA ASN A 271 -0.51 17.18 2.27
C ASN A 271 -0.28 15.83 1.58
N VAL A 272 -0.39 15.79 0.24
CA VAL A 272 -0.06 14.64 -0.61
C VAL A 272 0.97 15.09 -1.66
N LEU A 273 2.11 14.38 -1.75
CA LEU A 273 3.18 14.71 -2.68
C LEU A 273 3.42 13.55 -3.65
N VAL A 274 3.37 13.82 -4.95
CA VAL A 274 3.63 12.81 -5.99
C VAL A 274 4.92 13.16 -6.70
N PHE A 275 5.89 12.24 -6.61
CA PHE A 275 7.21 12.40 -7.21
C PHE A 275 7.20 12.03 -8.70
N PRO A 276 8.02 12.68 -9.53
CA PRO A 276 8.03 12.45 -10.98
C PRO A 276 8.55 11.06 -11.39
N ASN A 277 9.31 10.40 -10.52
CA ASN A 277 9.85 9.05 -10.71
C ASN A 277 10.30 8.45 -9.37
N LEU A 278 10.59 7.15 -9.39
CA LEU A 278 11.00 6.39 -8.21
C LEU A 278 12.32 6.89 -7.59
N GLU A 279 13.31 7.27 -8.39
CA GLU A 279 14.61 7.74 -7.87
C GLU A 279 14.42 8.93 -6.95
N VAL A 280 13.66 9.93 -7.42
CA VAL A 280 13.38 11.16 -6.64
C VAL A 280 12.60 10.82 -5.37
N GLY A 281 11.57 9.99 -5.48
CA GLY A 281 10.74 9.59 -4.33
C GLY A 281 11.53 8.78 -3.30
N ASN A 282 12.26 7.76 -3.75
CA ASN A 282 13.02 6.86 -2.88
C ASN A 282 14.19 7.56 -2.18
N ILE A 283 14.95 8.38 -2.90
CA ILE A 283 16.03 9.16 -2.31
C ILE A 283 15.47 10.23 -1.37
N GLY A 284 14.44 10.95 -1.81
CA GLY A 284 13.86 12.07 -1.07
C GLY A 284 13.33 11.65 0.30
N TYR A 285 12.50 10.60 0.36
CA TYR A 285 11.94 10.20 1.65
C TYR A 285 13.02 9.69 2.63
N LYS A 286 14.03 8.96 2.13
CA LYS A 286 15.13 8.47 2.97
C LYS A 286 15.96 9.60 3.55
N MET A 287 16.20 10.65 2.76
CA MET A 287 16.89 11.86 3.25
C MET A 287 16.08 12.54 4.35
N VAL A 288 14.77 12.74 4.14
CA VAL A 288 13.90 13.35 5.16
C VAL A 288 13.81 12.45 6.40
N GLN A 289 13.71 11.14 6.23
CA GLN A 289 13.70 10.20 7.35
C GLN A 289 14.97 10.27 8.17
N ARG A 290 16.16 10.25 7.52
CA ARG A 290 17.45 10.17 8.21
C ARG A 290 17.95 11.52 8.71
N LEU A 291 17.80 12.59 7.93
CA LEU A 291 18.29 13.93 8.26
C LEU A 291 17.24 14.78 8.98
N GLY A 292 15.96 14.56 8.68
CA GLY A 292 14.83 15.26 9.29
C GLY A 292 14.22 14.55 10.50
N ASP A 293 14.75 13.39 10.87
CA ASP A 293 14.25 12.57 12.00
C ASP A 293 12.72 12.32 11.89
N ALA A 294 12.27 12.10 10.66
CA ALA A 294 10.87 11.78 10.36
C ALA A 294 10.63 10.26 10.45
N ILE A 295 9.42 9.88 10.84
CA ILE A 295 8.97 8.47 10.81
C ILE A 295 8.37 8.20 9.42
N ALA A 296 8.82 7.11 8.79
CA ALA A 296 8.35 6.67 7.49
C ALA A 296 7.67 5.30 7.64
N ILE A 297 6.39 5.20 7.26
CA ILE A 297 5.58 3.98 7.40
C ILE A 297 5.11 3.52 6.04
N GLY A 298 5.44 2.31 5.69
CA GLY A 298 5.20 1.72 4.39
C GLY A 298 6.44 1.03 3.82
N PRO A 299 6.50 0.74 2.50
CA PRO A 299 5.56 1.21 1.49
C PRO A 299 4.20 0.50 1.57
N VAL A 300 3.15 1.24 1.32
CA VAL A 300 1.79 0.75 1.18
C VAL A 300 1.48 0.64 -0.30
N LEU A 301 1.18 -0.55 -0.79
CA LEU A 301 0.87 -0.76 -2.21
C LEU A 301 -0.52 -0.19 -2.55
N GLN A 302 -0.59 0.46 -3.69
CA GLN A 302 -1.80 1.11 -4.19
C GLN A 302 -2.04 0.80 -5.66
N GLY A 303 -3.29 0.92 -6.12
CA GLY A 303 -3.68 0.59 -7.48
C GLY A 303 -4.14 -0.85 -7.68
N ILE A 304 -4.00 -1.75 -6.70
CA ILE A 304 -4.51 -3.13 -6.73
C ILE A 304 -5.97 -3.14 -6.27
N ALA A 305 -6.82 -3.93 -6.92
CA ALA A 305 -8.27 -3.95 -6.68
C ALA A 305 -8.68 -4.39 -5.26
N ARG A 306 -7.84 -5.18 -4.58
CA ARG A 306 -7.94 -5.51 -3.16
C ARG A 306 -6.55 -5.40 -2.55
N PRO A 307 -6.40 -4.94 -1.29
CA PRO A 307 -5.09 -4.66 -0.73
C PRO A 307 -4.23 -5.92 -0.62
N VAL A 308 -3.06 -5.87 -1.23
CA VAL A 308 -1.96 -6.79 -1.03
C VAL A 308 -0.73 -5.94 -0.77
N ASN A 309 -0.18 -6.01 0.43
CA ASN A 309 0.97 -5.22 0.83
C ASN A 309 2.24 -6.06 0.94
N ASP A 310 3.37 -5.39 0.65
CA ASP A 310 4.71 -5.96 0.68
C ASP A 310 5.51 -5.37 1.84
N LEU A 311 6.13 -6.23 2.62
CA LEU A 311 6.98 -5.87 3.75
C LEU A 311 8.44 -5.79 3.32
N SER A 312 9.22 -4.99 4.03
CA SER A 312 10.67 -5.13 3.97
C SER A 312 11.11 -6.41 4.68
N ARG A 313 12.08 -7.15 4.13
CA ARG A 313 12.71 -8.29 4.83
C ARG A 313 13.34 -7.92 6.17
N GLY A 314 13.64 -6.66 6.38
CA GLY A 314 14.14 -6.13 7.65
C GLY A 314 13.06 -5.54 8.56
N CYS A 315 11.77 -5.78 8.30
CA CYS A 315 10.67 -5.27 9.12
C CYS A 315 10.71 -5.84 10.54
N SER A 316 10.23 -5.07 11.49
CA SER A 316 10.00 -5.48 12.87
C SER A 316 8.60 -6.07 13.05
N VAL A 317 8.34 -6.68 14.22
CA VAL A 317 6.99 -7.12 14.63
C VAL A 317 5.99 -5.96 14.62
N ASP A 318 6.40 -4.79 15.09
CA ASP A 318 5.54 -3.61 15.11
C ASP A 318 5.24 -3.08 13.70
N ASP A 319 6.21 -3.14 12.77
CA ASP A 319 5.96 -2.78 11.36
C ASP A 319 4.88 -3.67 10.77
N ILE A 320 4.94 -4.99 11.01
CA ILE A 320 3.94 -5.95 10.52
C ILE A 320 2.57 -5.66 11.16
N TYR A 321 2.54 -5.41 12.48
CA TYR A 321 1.32 -5.07 13.19
C TYR A 321 0.63 -3.81 12.62
N TYR A 322 1.40 -2.75 12.37
CA TYR A 322 0.84 -1.54 11.77
C TYR A 322 0.42 -1.75 10.32
N MET A 323 1.14 -2.59 9.56
CA MET A 323 0.73 -2.94 8.21
C MET A 323 -0.57 -3.77 8.18
N ILE A 324 -0.85 -4.59 9.21
CA ILE A 324 -2.17 -5.25 9.38
C ILE A 324 -3.26 -4.18 9.52
N ALA A 325 -3.06 -3.17 10.37
CA ALA A 325 -4.02 -2.08 10.54
C ALA A 325 -4.23 -1.26 9.25
N ILE A 326 -3.14 -0.93 8.56
CA ILE A 326 -3.17 -0.20 7.28
C ILE A 326 -3.91 -0.99 6.21
N THR A 327 -3.62 -2.28 6.08
CA THR A 327 -4.27 -3.17 5.11
C THR A 327 -5.76 -3.30 5.40
N ALA A 328 -6.14 -3.37 6.68
CA ALA A 328 -7.56 -3.36 7.09
C ALA A 328 -8.25 -2.05 6.69
N CYS A 329 -7.62 -0.89 6.90
CA CYS A 329 -8.16 0.40 6.47
C CYS A 329 -8.34 0.48 4.95
N GLN A 330 -7.37 0.00 4.16
CA GLN A 330 -7.50 -0.09 2.71
C GLN A 330 -8.65 -1.02 2.28
N ALA A 331 -8.79 -2.18 2.95
CA ALA A 331 -9.85 -3.14 2.66
C ALA A 331 -11.25 -2.58 2.92
N MET A 332 -11.42 -1.79 3.98
CA MET A 332 -12.67 -1.08 4.28
C MET A 332 -13.05 -0.09 3.18
N ASP A 333 -12.08 0.59 2.60
CA ASP A 333 -12.33 1.55 1.51
C ASP A 333 -12.63 0.85 0.19
N ALA A 334 -11.95 -0.24 -0.11
CA ALA A 334 -12.16 -1.05 -1.33
C ALA A 334 -13.53 -1.75 -1.40
N LYS A 335 -14.32 -1.74 -0.32
CA LYS A 335 -15.68 -2.29 -0.23
C LYS A 335 -16.77 -1.23 -0.45
N LYS A 336 -16.41 0.06 -0.49
CA LYS A 336 -17.34 1.17 -0.78
C LYS A 336 -17.57 1.29 -2.30
#